data_9dbc3e153bf5b5b2fc51c2e1feca0bf2
#
_entry.id   9dbc3e153bf5b5b2fc51c2e1feca0bf2
#
_cell.length_a   1.000
_cell.length_b   1.000
_cell.length_c   1.000
_cell.angle_alpha   90.00
_cell.angle_beta   90.00
_cell.angle_gamma   90.00
#
_symmetry.space_group_name_H-M   'P 1'
#
loop_
_entity.id
_entity.type
_entity.pdbx_description
1 polymer ?
#
loop_
_entity_poly.entity_id
_entity_poly.type
_entity_poly.pdbx_seq_one_letter_code
_entity_poly.pdbx_strand_id
1 'polypeptide(L)'
;MQKVHEELERILPKAIALAEDIFKNPELGYKEFRSREKVEEALKDAEIPFTEVAYTGLMATLDSGKEGPCIGLIAEFDAVPVLGHPYASSDQNAAHACGHYAQTGVMLAVFLALKEAGVMERLTGKVKLFFTPAEEFCDMDYRRNLIREGKVSHSSGKQEMISLGLFDECAVLLSCHSMGLIDTDYQAEVGASLNGFCQKKVTFLGTEAHAGANPHLGVNALHAMTLAISAINALRESFPEEDCIRVHYIVTEGGQTVNSVPSRIKMEMYIRGKTVEAIRSTERKVDRALRGAALAINCDLEIQNTPGYFPLEQDSALTELVRSQILRYMPESRIAEGTHGTASGDM
;
A
#
# COMPACT_ATOMS: atom_id res chain seq x y z
N MET A 1 -10.14 -26.16 -17.87
CA MET A 1 -8.77 -25.67 -17.65
C MET A 1 -8.04 -25.41 -18.98
N GLN A 2 -7.91 -26.41 -19.90
CA GLN A 2 -7.16 -26.22 -21.18
C GLN A 2 -7.65 -24.98 -21.95
N LYS A 3 -8.97 -24.81 -22.16
CA LYS A 3 -9.54 -23.65 -22.86
C LYS A 3 -9.19 -22.30 -22.18
N VAL A 4 -9.11 -22.26 -20.83
CA VAL A 4 -8.69 -21.04 -20.11
C VAL A 4 -7.24 -20.69 -20.41
N HIS A 5 -6.35 -21.68 -20.51
CA HIS A 5 -4.94 -21.45 -20.88
C HIS A 5 -4.81 -20.95 -22.32
N GLU A 6 -5.52 -21.56 -23.27
CA GLU A 6 -5.52 -21.13 -24.67
C GLU A 6 -5.97 -19.68 -24.81
N GLU A 7 -7.05 -19.30 -24.09
CA GLU A 7 -7.53 -17.92 -24.09
C GLU A 7 -6.57 -16.97 -23.37
N LEU A 8 -5.94 -17.41 -22.28
CA LEU A 8 -4.94 -16.62 -21.57
C LEU A 8 -3.74 -16.30 -22.47
N GLU A 9 -3.20 -17.30 -23.19
CA GLU A 9 -2.11 -17.10 -24.16
C GLU A 9 -2.49 -16.10 -25.25
N ARG A 10 -3.74 -16.15 -25.73
CA ARG A 10 -4.26 -15.23 -26.74
C ARG A 10 -4.38 -13.79 -26.24
N ILE A 11 -4.77 -13.62 -24.97
CA ILE A 11 -5.03 -12.32 -24.32
C ILE A 11 -3.73 -11.68 -23.82
N LEU A 12 -2.78 -12.49 -23.38
CA LEU A 12 -1.55 -12.05 -22.70
C LEU A 12 -0.81 -10.91 -23.41
N PRO A 13 -0.60 -10.91 -24.75
CA PRO A 13 0.08 -9.80 -25.43
C PRO A 13 -0.61 -8.46 -25.26
N LYS A 14 -1.96 -8.43 -25.24
CA LYS A 14 -2.74 -7.20 -25.04
C LYS A 14 -2.68 -6.73 -23.58
N ALA A 15 -2.74 -7.68 -22.63
CA ALA A 15 -2.63 -7.36 -21.21
C ALA A 15 -1.24 -6.84 -20.84
N ILE A 16 -0.17 -7.39 -21.42
CA ILE A 16 1.19 -6.88 -21.28
C ILE A 16 1.29 -5.45 -21.84
N ALA A 17 0.76 -5.20 -23.04
CA ALA A 17 0.79 -3.88 -23.63
C ALA A 17 0.05 -2.83 -22.79
N LEU A 18 -1.09 -3.20 -22.17
CA LEU A 18 -1.82 -2.35 -21.24
C LEU A 18 -1.00 -2.10 -19.96
N ALA A 19 -0.42 -3.15 -19.39
CA ALA A 19 0.44 -3.02 -18.21
C ALA A 19 1.66 -2.11 -18.47
N GLU A 20 2.32 -2.27 -19.63
CA GLU A 20 3.43 -1.41 -20.03
C GLU A 20 3.00 0.05 -20.27
N ASP A 21 1.79 0.27 -20.76
CA ASP A 21 1.25 1.60 -20.92
C ASP A 21 1.00 2.28 -19.57
N ILE A 22 0.43 1.56 -18.59
CA ILE A 22 0.28 2.02 -17.21
C ILE A 22 1.66 2.30 -16.60
N PHE A 23 2.62 1.39 -16.77
CA PHE A 23 4.00 1.55 -16.27
C PHE A 23 4.66 2.84 -16.75
N LYS A 24 4.44 3.21 -18.01
CA LYS A 24 5.02 4.40 -18.63
C LYS A 24 4.30 5.70 -18.25
N ASN A 25 3.11 5.61 -17.68
CA ASN A 25 2.27 6.74 -17.28
C ASN A 25 1.81 6.59 -15.81
N PRO A 26 2.74 6.55 -14.85
CA PRO A 26 2.44 6.28 -13.46
C PRO A 26 1.65 7.41 -12.81
N GLU A 27 0.66 7.04 -12.00
CA GLU A 27 -0.21 7.95 -11.26
C GLU A 27 -0.18 7.60 -9.77
N LEU A 28 -0.15 8.62 -8.89
CA LEU A 28 -0.21 8.42 -7.45
C LEU A 28 -1.63 8.09 -6.99
N GLY A 29 -1.73 7.50 -5.80
CA GLY A 29 -2.99 7.07 -5.23
C GLY A 29 -4.09 8.13 -5.19
N TYR A 30 -5.30 7.74 -5.56
CA TYR A 30 -6.48 8.57 -5.82
C TYR A 30 -6.31 9.58 -6.98
N LYS A 31 -5.36 9.36 -7.88
CA LYS A 31 -5.14 10.12 -9.11
C LYS A 31 -5.07 9.21 -10.35
N GLU A 32 -5.38 7.92 -10.20
CA GLU A 32 -5.24 6.86 -11.20
C GLU A 32 -6.36 6.91 -12.26
N PHE A 33 -6.72 8.11 -12.70
CA PHE A 33 -7.82 8.31 -13.66
C PHE A 33 -7.51 7.69 -15.03
N ARG A 34 -6.28 7.84 -15.51
CA ARG A 34 -5.85 7.29 -16.80
C ARG A 34 -5.71 5.76 -16.73
N SER A 35 -5.12 5.24 -15.65
CA SER A 35 -4.99 3.80 -15.43
C SER A 35 -6.36 3.13 -15.40
N ARG A 36 -7.32 3.75 -14.69
CA ARG A 36 -8.72 3.34 -14.69
C ARG A 36 -9.32 3.35 -16.10
N GLU A 37 -9.19 4.46 -16.86
CA GLU A 37 -9.72 4.59 -18.22
C GLU A 37 -9.20 3.48 -19.14
N LYS A 38 -7.91 3.13 -19.05
CA LYS A 38 -7.32 2.03 -19.85
C LYS A 38 -7.94 0.67 -19.53
N VAL A 39 -8.22 0.40 -18.27
CA VAL A 39 -8.91 -0.84 -17.87
C VAL A 39 -10.38 -0.81 -18.29
N GLU A 40 -11.07 0.32 -18.18
CA GLU A 40 -12.44 0.49 -18.68
C GLU A 40 -12.55 0.20 -20.18
N GLU A 41 -11.60 0.72 -20.99
CA GLU A 41 -11.54 0.42 -22.43
C GLU A 41 -11.47 -1.10 -22.67
N ALA A 42 -10.58 -1.80 -21.96
CA ALA A 42 -10.43 -3.25 -22.10
C ALA A 42 -11.68 -4.04 -21.66
N LEU A 43 -12.36 -3.61 -20.61
CA LEU A 43 -13.61 -4.21 -20.15
C LEU A 43 -14.77 -3.94 -21.10
N LYS A 44 -14.86 -2.74 -21.68
CA LYS A 44 -15.84 -2.39 -22.72
C LYS A 44 -15.67 -3.22 -23.98
N ASP A 45 -14.42 -3.36 -24.45
CA ASP A 45 -14.09 -4.20 -25.61
C ASP A 45 -14.45 -5.67 -25.41
N ALA A 46 -14.38 -6.14 -24.16
CA ALA A 46 -14.77 -7.48 -23.77
C ALA A 46 -16.26 -7.61 -23.41
N GLU A 47 -17.06 -6.54 -23.53
CA GLU A 47 -18.48 -6.51 -23.15
C GLU A 47 -18.72 -6.97 -21.69
N ILE A 48 -17.84 -6.61 -20.78
CA ILE A 48 -17.93 -6.91 -19.34
C ILE A 48 -18.49 -5.70 -18.60
N PRO A 49 -19.59 -5.86 -17.83
CA PRO A 49 -20.11 -4.77 -17.02
C PRO A 49 -19.15 -4.44 -15.87
N PHE A 50 -18.99 -3.15 -15.60
CA PHE A 50 -18.18 -2.64 -14.49
C PHE A 50 -18.82 -1.43 -13.83
N THR A 51 -18.34 -1.09 -12.66
CA THR A 51 -18.77 0.07 -11.87
C THR A 51 -17.54 0.80 -11.35
N GLU A 52 -17.53 2.14 -11.46
CA GLU A 52 -16.54 2.97 -10.78
C GLU A 52 -16.80 2.94 -9.27
N VAL A 53 -15.75 2.75 -8.48
CA VAL A 53 -15.84 2.62 -7.01
C VAL A 53 -14.65 3.32 -6.35
N ALA A 54 -14.78 3.68 -5.09
CA ALA A 54 -13.67 4.23 -4.29
C ALA A 54 -12.89 5.35 -5.02
N TYR A 55 -13.60 6.26 -5.67
CA TYR A 55 -13.11 7.46 -6.36
C TYR A 55 -12.39 7.19 -7.69
N THR A 56 -11.29 6.42 -7.71
CA THR A 56 -10.53 6.09 -8.93
C THR A 56 -10.44 4.58 -9.19
N GLY A 57 -11.07 3.75 -8.38
CA GLY A 57 -11.09 2.31 -8.55
C GLY A 57 -12.20 1.82 -9.46
N LEU A 58 -12.16 0.53 -9.81
CA LEU A 58 -13.15 -0.17 -10.62
C LEU A 58 -13.53 -1.52 -9.98
N MET A 59 -14.75 -1.96 -10.23
CA MET A 59 -15.22 -3.31 -9.94
C MET A 59 -15.92 -3.88 -11.17
N ALA A 60 -15.45 -5.03 -11.66
CA ALA A 60 -16.06 -5.79 -12.74
C ALA A 60 -16.61 -7.13 -12.23
N THR A 61 -17.66 -7.66 -12.84
CA THR A 61 -18.32 -8.88 -12.39
C THR A 61 -18.60 -9.83 -13.56
N LEU A 62 -18.22 -11.09 -13.39
CA LEU A 62 -18.69 -12.23 -14.17
C LEU A 62 -19.69 -13.01 -13.32
N ASP A 63 -20.94 -13.09 -13.77
CA ASP A 63 -22.02 -13.75 -13.06
C ASP A 63 -22.52 -14.97 -13.86
N SER A 64 -22.62 -16.13 -13.20
CA SER A 64 -23.18 -17.34 -13.82
C SER A 64 -24.70 -17.32 -13.93
N GLY A 65 -25.37 -16.37 -13.29
CA GLY A 65 -26.83 -16.36 -13.15
C GLY A 65 -27.39 -17.44 -12.22
N LYS A 66 -26.53 -18.18 -11.51
CA LYS A 66 -26.86 -19.26 -10.59
C LYS A 66 -26.37 -18.93 -9.20
N GLU A 67 -27.12 -19.28 -8.17
CA GLU A 67 -26.70 -19.12 -6.78
C GLU A 67 -25.42 -19.90 -6.49
N GLY A 68 -24.47 -19.27 -5.77
CA GLY A 68 -23.19 -19.85 -5.43
C GLY A 68 -22.21 -18.83 -4.84
N PRO A 69 -20.99 -19.23 -4.51
CA PRO A 69 -20.00 -18.34 -3.89
C PRO A 69 -19.55 -17.21 -4.81
N CYS A 70 -19.18 -16.08 -4.21
CA CYS A 70 -18.47 -15.00 -4.88
C CYS A 70 -16.96 -15.14 -4.59
N ILE A 71 -16.14 -15.12 -5.63
CA ILE A 71 -14.67 -15.07 -5.54
C ILE A 71 -14.22 -13.70 -6.01
N GLY A 72 -13.50 -12.97 -5.16
CA GLY A 72 -12.90 -11.69 -5.51
C GLY A 72 -11.44 -11.84 -5.92
N LEU A 73 -11.08 -11.18 -7.01
CA LEU A 73 -9.70 -10.96 -7.45
C LEU A 73 -9.37 -9.49 -7.19
N ILE A 74 -8.16 -9.21 -6.70
CA ILE A 74 -7.72 -7.84 -6.38
C ILE A 74 -6.48 -7.49 -7.20
N ALA A 75 -6.50 -6.32 -7.81
CA ALA A 75 -5.36 -5.64 -8.42
C ALA A 75 -5.27 -4.20 -7.89
N GLU A 76 -4.11 -3.60 -7.96
CA GLU A 76 -3.82 -2.25 -7.49
C GLU A 76 -3.40 -1.36 -8.66
N PHE A 77 -3.70 -0.05 -8.57
CA PHE A 77 -3.46 0.88 -9.67
C PHE A 77 -2.29 1.83 -9.44
N ASP A 78 -2.03 2.19 -8.19
CA ASP A 78 -1.20 3.34 -7.88
C ASP A 78 0.30 3.08 -7.99
N ALA A 79 1.02 4.18 -8.19
CA ALA A 79 2.47 4.28 -8.20
C ALA A 79 2.97 4.98 -6.94
N VAL A 80 4.27 4.95 -6.71
CA VAL A 80 4.96 5.60 -5.58
C VAL A 80 5.84 6.75 -6.06
N PRO A 81 6.07 7.79 -5.21
CA PRO A 81 7.04 8.83 -5.53
C PRO A 81 8.47 8.25 -5.46
N VAL A 82 9.19 8.29 -6.58
CA VAL A 82 10.60 7.83 -6.63
C VAL A 82 11.43 8.83 -7.42
N LEU A 83 12.09 9.72 -6.69
CA LEU A 83 12.94 10.73 -7.30
C LEU A 83 14.10 10.08 -8.09
N GLY A 84 14.26 10.47 -9.34
CA GLY A 84 15.34 10.00 -10.21
C GLY A 84 15.11 8.62 -10.84
N HIS A 85 13.93 8.02 -10.70
CA HIS A 85 13.59 6.80 -11.41
C HIS A 85 13.51 7.07 -12.93
N PRO A 86 14.09 6.21 -13.81
CA PRO A 86 14.13 6.46 -15.26
C PRO A 86 12.76 6.67 -15.92
N TYR A 87 11.72 6.10 -15.34
CA TYR A 87 10.33 6.19 -15.82
C TYR A 87 9.43 6.99 -14.87
N ALA A 88 10.02 7.85 -14.01
CA ALA A 88 9.21 8.71 -13.16
C ALA A 88 8.47 9.77 -13.98
N SER A 89 7.22 10.04 -13.62
CA SER A 89 6.46 11.16 -14.18
C SER A 89 7.15 12.49 -13.85
N SER A 90 7.15 13.41 -14.81
CA SER A 90 7.84 14.71 -14.67
C SER A 90 7.17 15.65 -13.67
N ASP A 91 5.88 15.48 -13.40
CA ASP A 91 5.05 16.34 -12.56
C ASP A 91 4.98 15.89 -11.10
N GLN A 92 5.02 14.58 -10.83
CA GLN A 92 4.82 14.01 -9.50
C GLN A 92 5.99 13.14 -9.03
N ASN A 93 7.00 12.89 -9.86
CA ASN A 93 8.03 11.88 -9.65
C ASN A 93 7.46 10.49 -9.33
N ALA A 94 6.24 10.21 -9.81
CA ALA A 94 5.60 8.91 -9.62
C ALA A 94 6.26 7.86 -10.50
N ALA A 95 6.48 6.66 -9.97
CA ALA A 95 6.99 5.51 -10.71
C ALA A 95 6.35 4.22 -10.21
N HIS A 96 6.08 3.28 -11.10
CA HIS A 96 5.60 1.94 -10.74
C HIS A 96 6.74 1.06 -10.22
N ALA A 97 7.32 1.46 -9.08
CA ALA A 97 8.41 0.71 -8.43
C ALA A 97 7.92 -0.45 -7.55
N CYS A 98 6.62 -0.50 -7.20
CA CYS A 98 6.03 -1.57 -6.42
C CYS A 98 5.51 -2.73 -7.29
N GLY A 99 5.18 -2.49 -8.58
CA GLY A 99 4.77 -3.54 -9.51
C GLY A 99 3.25 -3.66 -9.73
N HIS A 100 2.45 -2.72 -9.26
CA HIS A 100 0.98 -2.73 -9.40
C HIS A 100 0.52 -2.79 -10.86
N TYR A 101 1.26 -2.17 -11.78
CA TYR A 101 0.99 -2.26 -13.22
C TYR A 101 1.00 -3.70 -13.75
N ALA A 102 1.94 -4.52 -13.26
CA ALA A 102 2.04 -5.92 -13.65
C ALA A 102 0.92 -6.74 -13.02
N GLN A 103 0.59 -6.49 -11.76
CA GLN A 103 -0.53 -7.09 -11.06
C GLN A 103 -1.86 -6.78 -11.80
N THR A 104 -2.08 -5.53 -12.18
CA THR A 104 -3.24 -5.11 -12.99
C THR A 104 -3.32 -5.89 -14.30
N GLY A 105 -2.21 -6.02 -15.04
CA GLY A 105 -2.16 -6.79 -16.28
C GLY A 105 -2.47 -8.27 -16.08
N VAL A 106 -1.88 -8.90 -15.06
CA VAL A 106 -2.12 -10.32 -14.73
C VAL A 106 -3.58 -10.57 -14.36
N MET A 107 -4.13 -9.79 -13.44
CA MET A 107 -5.50 -10.00 -12.96
C MET A 107 -6.53 -9.73 -14.05
N LEU A 108 -6.32 -8.71 -14.87
CA LEU A 108 -7.17 -8.44 -16.03
C LEU A 108 -7.10 -9.59 -17.04
N ALA A 109 -5.90 -10.09 -17.38
CA ALA A 109 -5.74 -11.19 -18.32
C ALA A 109 -6.47 -12.46 -17.85
N VAL A 110 -6.33 -12.81 -16.56
CA VAL A 110 -7.03 -13.96 -15.96
C VAL A 110 -8.54 -13.76 -16.05
N PHE A 111 -9.05 -12.59 -15.69
CA PHE A 111 -10.48 -12.29 -15.70
C PHE A 111 -11.09 -12.36 -17.11
N LEU A 112 -10.40 -11.78 -18.10
CA LEU A 112 -10.79 -11.86 -19.50
C LEU A 112 -10.75 -13.31 -20.01
N ALA A 113 -9.73 -14.09 -19.66
CA ALA A 113 -9.63 -15.49 -20.06
C ALA A 113 -10.75 -16.37 -19.48
N LEU A 114 -11.18 -16.10 -18.23
CA LEU A 114 -12.34 -16.78 -17.63
C LEU A 114 -13.63 -16.50 -18.41
N LYS A 115 -13.83 -15.26 -18.84
CA LYS A 115 -14.99 -14.85 -19.65
C LYS A 115 -14.96 -15.53 -21.04
N GLU A 116 -13.86 -15.39 -21.78
CA GLU A 116 -13.73 -15.91 -23.14
C GLU A 116 -13.78 -17.46 -23.21
N ALA A 117 -13.27 -18.12 -22.18
CA ALA A 117 -13.38 -19.57 -22.06
C ALA A 117 -14.80 -20.06 -21.70
N GLY A 118 -15.75 -19.18 -21.42
CA GLY A 118 -17.13 -19.51 -21.02
C GLY A 118 -17.18 -20.27 -19.68
N VAL A 119 -16.29 -19.92 -18.73
CA VAL A 119 -16.18 -20.65 -17.46
C VAL A 119 -17.46 -20.52 -16.64
N MET A 120 -18.09 -19.34 -16.66
CA MET A 120 -19.30 -19.06 -15.89
C MET A 120 -20.53 -19.87 -16.33
N GLU A 121 -20.55 -20.40 -17.54
CA GLU A 121 -21.60 -21.30 -18.00
C GLU A 121 -21.63 -22.62 -17.21
N ARG A 122 -20.46 -23.05 -16.71
CA ARG A 122 -20.22 -24.32 -16.03
C ARG A 122 -20.06 -24.20 -14.52
N LEU A 123 -19.92 -22.99 -14.01
CA LEU A 123 -19.82 -22.69 -12.58
C LEU A 123 -21.12 -22.14 -12.03
N THR A 124 -21.17 -21.99 -10.72
CA THR A 124 -22.21 -21.28 -9.97
C THR A 124 -21.58 -20.11 -9.21
N GLY A 125 -22.37 -19.08 -8.94
CA GLY A 125 -21.89 -17.89 -8.24
C GLY A 125 -21.22 -16.87 -9.16
N LYS A 126 -20.27 -16.11 -8.63
CA LYS A 126 -19.66 -14.95 -9.29
C LYS A 126 -18.16 -14.95 -9.16
N VAL A 127 -17.51 -14.29 -10.13
CA VAL A 127 -16.13 -13.85 -10.01
C VAL A 127 -16.13 -12.33 -10.14
N LYS A 128 -15.60 -11.61 -9.16
CA LYS A 128 -15.41 -10.16 -9.19
C LYS A 128 -13.94 -9.82 -9.34
N LEU A 129 -13.65 -8.78 -10.09
CA LEU A 129 -12.32 -8.20 -10.16
C LEU A 129 -12.40 -6.77 -9.65
N PHE A 130 -11.61 -6.48 -8.61
CA PHE A 130 -11.48 -5.18 -7.99
C PHE A 130 -10.14 -4.59 -8.41
N PHE A 131 -10.16 -3.42 -9.01
CA PHE A 131 -9.00 -2.58 -9.22
C PHE A 131 -9.01 -1.51 -8.13
N THR A 132 -8.15 -1.69 -7.15
CA THR A 132 -8.12 -0.83 -5.96
C THR A 132 -7.18 0.34 -6.17
N PRO A 133 -7.61 1.58 -5.85
CA PRO A 133 -6.74 2.73 -5.89
C PRO A 133 -5.97 2.88 -4.58
N ALA A 134 -4.96 3.73 -4.57
CA ALA A 134 -4.36 4.32 -3.38
C ALA A 134 -3.90 3.31 -2.31
N GLU A 135 -3.24 2.20 -2.72
CA GLU A 135 -2.66 1.25 -1.77
C GLU A 135 -1.48 1.88 -1.02
N GLU A 136 -0.60 2.56 -1.72
CA GLU A 136 0.60 3.16 -1.16
C GLU A 136 0.30 4.38 -0.29
N PHE A 137 0.79 4.42 0.94
CA PHE A 137 0.54 5.50 1.90
C PHE A 137 1.43 6.74 1.63
N CYS A 138 1.31 7.30 0.44
CA CYS A 138 1.99 8.53 0.01
C CYS A 138 0.99 9.65 -0.27
N ASP A 139 1.49 10.90 -0.46
CA ASP A 139 0.68 12.10 -0.76
C ASP A 139 -0.52 12.29 0.19
N MET A 140 -0.27 12.11 1.49
CA MET A 140 -1.32 12.08 2.52
C MET A 140 -2.03 13.43 2.70
N ASP A 141 -1.41 14.56 2.34
CA ASP A 141 -2.09 15.86 2.42
C ASP A 141 -3.20 15.98 1.36
N TYR A 142 -2.97 15.45 0.16
CA TYR A 142 -3.99 15.35 -0.88
C TYR A 142 -5.14 14.45 -0.44
N ARG A 143 -4.86 13.27 0.10
CA ARG A 143 -5.88 12.32 0.57
C ARG A 143 -6.72 12.89 1.72
N ARG A 144 -6.09 13.61 2.66
CA ARG A 144 -6.82 14.33 3.72
C ARG A 144 -7.76 15.41 3.17
N ASN A 145 -7.39 16.05 2.06
CA ASN A 145 -8.28 17.01 1.39
C ASN A 145 -9.49 16.30 0.76
N LEU A 146 -9.29 15.16 0.08
CA LEU A 146 -10.39 14.37 -0.46
C LEU A 146 -11.37 13.92 0.64
N ILE A 147 -10.85 13.52 1.81
CA ILE A 147 -11.69 13.16 2.96
C ILE A 147 -12.48 14.38 3.46
N ARG A 148 -11.85 15.56 3.58
CA ARG A 148 -12.56 16.80 3.99
C ARG A 148 -13.62 17.22 2.98
N GLU A 149 -13.40 16.98 1.71
CA GLU A 149 -14.36 17.25 0.63
C GLU A 149 -15.45 16.19 0.52
N GLY A 150 -15.40 15.13 1.33
CA GLY A 150 -16.36 14.02 1.31
C GLY A 150 -16.31 13.16 0.05
N LYS A 151 -15.20 13.18 -0.69
CA LYS A 151 -14.99 12.35 -1.89
C LYS A 151 -14.62 10.92 -1.56
N VAL A 152 -13.90 10.73 -0.46
CA VAL A 152 -13.57 9.44 0.14
C VAL A 152 -13.67 9.56 1.66
N SER A 153 -13.81 8.44 2.34
CA SER A 153 -13.84 8.37 3.81
C SER A 153 -12.51 7.90 4.40
N HIS A 154 -11.68 7.21 3.61
CA HIS A 154 -10.45 6.57 4.04
C HIS A 154 -9.25 6.95 3.17
N SER A 155 -8.06 6.85 3.76
CA SER A 155 -6.81 7.19 3.08
C SER A 155 -6.30 6.11 2.14
N SER A 156 -6.78 4.86 2.24
CA SER A 156 -6.44 3.75 1.36
C SER A 156 -7.67 3.25 0.62
N GLY A 157 -7.49 2.84 -0.63
CA GLY A 157 -8.60 2.38 -1.48
C GLY A 157 -9.26 1.11 -0.98
N LYS A 158 -8.50 0.13 -0.45
CA LYS A 158 -9.10 -1.07 0.13
C LYS A 158 -9.89 -0.76 1.40
N GLN A 159 -9.39 0.13 2.27
CA GLN A 159 -10.16 0.61 3.43
C GLN A 159 -11.45 1.31 2.99
N GLU A 160 -11.41 2.10 1.93
CA GLU A 160 -12.59 2.73 1.35
C GLU A 160 -13.56 1.68 0.81
N MET A 161 -13.09 0.69 0.04
CA MET A 161 -13.91 -0.40 -0.50
C MET A 161 -14.53 -1.26 0.60
N ILE A 162 -13.81 -1.54 1.69
CA ILE A 162 -14.34 -2.22 2.88
C ILE A 162 -15.49 -1.41 3.49
N SER A 163 -15.30 -0.12 3.68
CA SER A 163 -16.33 0.75 4.27
C SER A 163 -17.58 0.87 3.40
N LEU A 164 -17.43 0.71 2.08
CA LEU A 164 -18.52 0.66 1.11
C LEU A 164 -19.18 -0.73 1.01
N GLY A 165 -18.71 -1.74 1.75
CA GLY A 165 -19.25 -3.11 1.74
C GLY A 165 -18.97 -3.88 0.45
N LEU A 166 -17.99 -3.46 -0.38
CA LEU A 166 -17.78 -4.06 -1.70
C LEU A 166 -17.26 -5.50 -1.66
N PHE A 167 -16.62 -5.89 -0.56
CA PHE A 167 -16.10 -7.24 -0.34
C PHE A 167 -17.03 -8.16 0.42
N ASP A 168 -18.15 -7.65 0.98
CA ASP A 168 -19.00 -8.39 1.92
C ASP A 168 -19.64 -9.68 1.33
N GLU A 169 -19.89 -9.70 0.02
CA GLU A 169 -20.41 -10.91 -0.63
C GLU A 169 -19.29 -11.91 -1.04
N CYS A 170 -18.00 -11.53 -0.94
CA CYS A 170 -16.91 -12.39 -1.37
C CYS A 170 -16.59 -13.43 -0.28
N ALA A 171 -16.74 -14.70 -0.62
CA ALA A 171 -16.34 -15.80 0.24
C ALA A 171 -14.81 -15.94 0.32
N VAL A 172 -14.11 -15.50 -0.72
CA VAL A 172 -12.65 -15.58 -0.87
C VAL A 172 -12.18 -14.35 -1.62
N LEU A 173 -11.04 -13.80 -1.20
CA LEU A 173 -10.27 -12.79 -1.94
C LEU A 173 -8.90 -13.34 -2.29
N LEU A 174 -8.48 -13.16 -3.54
CA LEU A 174 -7.21 -13.60 -4.06
C LEU A 174 -6.49 -12.42 -4.72
N SER A 175 -5.20 -12.32 -4.48
CA SER A 175 -4.33 -11.38 -5.17
C SER A 175 -2.99 -12.03 -5.48
N CYS A 176 -2.20 -11.41 -6.36
CA CYS A 176 -0.79 -11.72 -6.55
C CYS A 176 0.00 -10.42 -6.53
N HIS A 177 1.24 -10.47 -6.12
CA HIS A 177 2.12 -9.31 -6.10
C HIS A 177 3.51 -9.71 -6.58
N SER A 178 4.18 -8.82 -7.32
CA SER A 178 5.57 -9.02 -7.68
C SER A 178 6.47 -8.84 -6.47
N MET A 179 7.43 -9.75 -6.27
CA MET A 179 8.42 -9.64 -5.21
C MET A 179 9.80 -9.37 -5.81
N GLY A 180 10.51 -8.40 -5.26
CA GLY A 180 11.88 -8.09 -5.63
C GLY A 180 12.87 -9.08 -5.01
N LEU A 181 12.74 -10.36 -5.30
CA LEU A 181 13.68 -11.38 -4.86
C LEU A 181 14.96 -11.30 -5.72
N ILE A 182 16.01 -10.72 -5.16
CA ILE A 182 17.33 -10.67 -5.77
C ILE A 182 18.13 -11.89 -5.27
N ASP A 183 18.84 -12.55 -6.17
CA ASP A 183 19.73 -13.69 -5.88
C ASP A 183 19.05 -14.94 -5.28
N THR A 184 17.83 -15.25 -5.71
CA THR A 184 17.16 -16.50 -5.33
C THR A 184 16.73 -17.31 -6.56
N ASP A 185 16.63 -18.62 -6.38
CA ASP A 185 16.09 -19.54 -7.38
C ASP A 185 14.56 -19.64 -7.33
N TYR A 186 13.90 -18.98 -6.36
CA TYR A 186 12.46 -19.00 -6.22
C TYR A 186 11.78 -18.20 -7.32
N GLN A 187 10.65 -18.73 -7.82
CA GLN A 187 9.81 -18.11 -8.85
C GLN A 187 8.41 -17.75 -8.33
N ALA A 188 8.02 -18.32 -7.21
CA ALA A 188 6.78 -18.02 -6.52
C ALA A 188 6.99 -18.08 -5.00
N GLU A 189 6.18 -17.36 -4.27
CA GLU A 189 6.06 -17.44 -2.82
C GLU A 189 4.58 -17.56 -2.44
N VAL A 190 4.29 -18.42 -1.47
CA VAL A 190 2.94 -18.63 -0.93
C VAL A 190 2.96 -18.59 0.59
N GLY A 191 1.84 -18.14 1.19
CA GLY A 191 1.73 -18.10 2.65
C GLY A 191 2.64 -17.09 3.34
N ALA A 192 3.15 -16.09 2.60
CA ALA A 192 3.92 -15.00 3.20
C ALA A 192 3.08 -14.18 4.18
N SER A 193 3.71 -13.73 5.26
CA SER A 193 3.13 -12.75 6.16
C SER A 193 3.87 -11.43 6.08
N LEU A 194 3.21 -10.31 6.37
CA LEU A 194 3.80 -8.97 6.30
C LEU A 194 3.55 -8.20 7.60
N ASN A 195 4.43 -7.27 7.90
CA ASN A 195 4.20 -6.32 8.98
C ASN A 195 2.97 -5.45 8.71
N GLY A 196 2.22 -5.16 9.76
CA GLY A 196 1.33 -4.00 9.76
C GLY A 196 2.10 -2.72 10.09
N PHE A 197 1.42 -1.57 10.05
CA PHE A 197 2.02 -0.31 10.45
C PHE A 197 1.01 0.72 10.95
N CYS A 198 1.52 1.72 11.66
CA CYS A 198 0.86 3.01 11.86
C CYS A 198 1.75 4.15 11.38
N GLN A 199 1.12 5.22 10.89
CA GLN A 199 1.79 6.47 10.54
C GLN A 199 1.64 7.48 11.68
N LYS A 200 2.72 8.22 11.97
CA LYS A 200 2.67 9.39 12.87
C LYS A 200 3.14 10.63 12.14
N LYS A 201 2.38 11.72 12.32
CA LYS A 201 2.82 13.06 11.98
C LYS A 201 3.07 13.82 13.29
N VAL A 202 4.27 14.33 13.43
CA VAL A 202 4.74 14.97 14.66
C VAL A 202 5.14 16.41 14.36
N THR A 203 4.62 17.34 15.13
CA THR A 203 4.98 18.77 15.04
C THR A 203 5.54 19.22 16.38
N PHE A 204 6.80 19.70 16.37
CA PHE A 204 7.39 20.39 17.50
C PHE A 204 7.18 21.89 17.33
N LEU A 205 6.68 22.54 18.37
CA LEU A 205 6.36 23.97 18.40
C LEU A 205 7.19 24.65 19.48
N GLY A 206 8.08 25.52 19.07
CA GLY A 206 8.95 26.33 19.91
C GLY A 206 8.63 27.83 19.83
N THR A 207 9.63 28.63 20.07
CA THR A 207 9.53 30.11 20.01
C THR A 207 10.64 30.67 19.14
N GLU A 208 10.29 31.48 18.17
CA GLU A 208 11.24 32.16 17.29
C GLU A 208 12.01 33.27 18.01
N ALA A 209 13.28 33.39 17.68
CA ALA A 209 14.15 34.48 18.13
C ALA A 209 15.30 34.68 17.13
N HIS A 210 15.95 35.83 17.19
CA HIS A 210 17.15 36.08 16.37
C HIS A 210 18.31 35.17 16.82
N ALA A 211 18.73 34.23 15.98
CA ALA A 211 19.68 33.15 16.35
C ALA A 211 21.06 33.68 16.77
N GLY A 212 21.51 34.81 16.22
CA GLY A 212 22.82 35.39 16.53
C GLY A 212 22.77 36.43 17.67
N ALA A 213 21.65 37.17 17.80
CA ALA A 213 21.59 38.28 18.77
C ALA A 213 20.95 37.84 20.11
N ASN A 214 19.84 37.12 20.07
CA ASN A 214 19.06 36.83 21.27
C ASN A 214 18.54 35.34 21.25
N PRO A 215 19.38 34.34 21.04
CA PRO A 215 18.95 32.94 20.96
C PRO A 215 18.30 32.46 22.27
N HIS A 216 18.65 33.04 23.42
CA HIS A 216 18.13 32.70 24.73
C HIS A 216 16.64 33.07 24.94
N LEU A 217 16.07 33.87 24.05
CA LEU A 217 14.62 34.22 24.05
C LEU A 217 13.82 33.21 23.21
N GLY A 218 14.48 32.34 22.48
CA GLY A 218 13.85 31.32 21.63
C GLY A 218 13.77 29.94 22.29
N VAL A 219 12.85 29.14 21.78
CA VAL A 219 12.79 27.69 22.05
C VAL A 219 12.98 26.95 20.75
N ASN A 220 14.08 26.22 20.63
CA ASN A 220 14.49 25.62 19.37
C ASN A 220 13.80 24.25 19.14
N ALA A 221 12.77 24.23 18.30
CA ALA A 221 12.02 23.03 17.94
C ALA A 221 12.89 21.97 17.20
N LEU A 222 13.94 22.41 16.48
CA LEU A 222 14.90 21.51 15.81
C LEU A 222 15.72 20.71 16.83
N HIS A 223 16.11 21.33 17.94
CA HIS A 223 16.82 20.62 19.01
C HIS A 223 15.92 19.60 19.70
N ALA A 224 14.63 19.92 19.91
CA ALA A 224 13.67 18.95 20.45
C ALA A 224 13.52 17.74 19.54
N MET A 225 13.37 17.94 18.21
CA MET A 225 13.30 16.86 17.24
C MET A 225 14.60 16.03 17.23
N THR A 226 15.79 16.66 17.24
CA THR A 226 17.07 15.95 17.24
C THR A 226 17.22 15.05 18.47
N LEU A 227 16.82 15.57 19.64
CA LEU A 227 16.78 14.77 20.89
C LEU A 227 15.80 13.62 20.80
N ALA A 228 14.61 13.85 20.23
CA ALA A 228 13.60 12.80 20.01
C ALA A 228 14.12 11.68 19.12
N ILE A 229 14.78 12.03 18.00
CA ILE A 229 15.43 11.07 17.09
C ILE A 229 16.47 10.22 17.84
N SER A 230 17.29 10.86 18.66
CA SER A 230 18.32 10.17 19.47
C SER A 230 17.66 9.21 20.47
N ALA A 231 16.61 9.65 21.15
CA ALA A 231 15.87 8.82 22.09
C ALA A 231 15.19 7.62 21.40
N ILE A 232 14.56 7.82 20.23
CA ILE A 232 13.95 6.75 19.43
C ILE A 232 15.03 5.72 19.00
N ASN A 233 16.20 6.20 18.56
CA ASN A 233 17.28 5.30 18.17
C ASN A 233 17.82 4.49 19.36
N ALA A 234 17.88 5.08 20.55
CA ALA A 234 18.28 4.38 21.77
C ALA A 234 17.24 3.29 22.22
N LEU A 235 15.98 3.40 21.79
CA LEU A 235 14.98 2.37 22.06
C LEU A 235 15.13 1.10 21.21
N ARG A 236 15.92 1.11 20.12
CA ARG A 236 15.97 -0.01 19.15
C ARG A 236 16.36 -1.33 19.78
N GLU A 237 17.31 -1.31 20.74
CA GLU A 237 17.72 -2.52 21.48
C GLU A 237 16.65 -3.07 22.42
N SER A 238 15.61 -2.27 22.70
CA SER A 238 14.47 -2.68 23.54
C SER A 238 13.31 -3.29 22.77
N PHE A 239 13.42 -3.44 21.47
CA PHE A 239 12.41 -4.08 20.63
C PHE A 239 12.74 -5.58 20.51
N PRO A 240 11.78 -6.49 20.83
CA PRO A 240 11.96 -7.91 20.60
C PRO A 240 12.23 -8.19 19.10
N GLU A 241 13.18 -9.09 18.81
CA GLU A 241 13.51 -9.44 17.41
C GLU A 241 12.35 -10.13 16.70
N GLU A 242 11.60 -10.97 17.44
CA GLU A 242 10.42 -11.68 16.95
C GLU A 242 9.28 -10.76 16.50
N ASP A 243 9.23 -9.53 17.04
CA ASP A 243 8.23 -8.51 16.68
C ASP A 243 8.52 -7.83 15.35
N CYS A 244 9.68 -8.05 14.74
CA CYS A 244 10.12 -7.49 13.47
C CYS A 244 9.93 -5.96 13.35
N ILE A 245 10.16 -5.24 14.46
CA ILE A 245 9.88 -3.80 14.54
C ILE A 245 10.76 -3.00 13.58
N ARG A 246 10.12 -2.07 12.86
CA ARG A 246 10.80 -1.02 12.09
C ARG A 246 10.22 0.35 12.46
N VAL A 247 11.08 1.26 12.89
CA VAL A 247 10.75 2.67 13.09
C VAL A 247 11.62 3.49 12.16
N HIS A 248 11.02 4.18 11.22
CA HIS A 248 11.73 5.04 10.28
C HIS A 248 10.97 6.35 10.08
N TYR A 249 11.68 7.43 9.78
CA TYR A 249 11.12 8.77 9.77
C TYR A 249 11.82 9.64 8.73
N ILE A 250 11.10 10.69 8.31
CA ILE A 250 11.61 11.80 7.51
C ILE A 250 11.29 13.13 8.18
N VAL A 251 12.07 14.16 7.89
CA VAL A 251 11.78 15.56 8.29
C VAL A 251 11.12 16.24 7.10
N THR A 252 9.89 16.72 7.31
CA THR A 252 9.09 17.37 6.27
C THR A 252 9.14 18.88 6.33
N GLU A 253 9.49 19.46 7.51
CA GLU A 253 9.70 20.90 7.70
C GLU A 253 10.82 21.11 8.72
N GLY A 254 11.94 21.73 8.31
CA GLY A 254 13.18 21.83 9.08
C GLY A 254 13.57 23.26 9.51
N GLY A 255 12.67 24.24 9.40
CA GLY A 255 12.93 25.66 9.64
C GLY A 255 12.93 26.48 8.34
N GLN A 256 13.12 27.80 8.43
CA GLN A 256 13.00 28.71 7.28
C GLN A 256 14.31 29.44 6.95
N THR A 257 15.04 29.92 7.95
CA THR A 257 16.27 30.69 7.78
C THR A 257 17.24 30.42 8.90
N VAL A 258 18.54 30.44 8.57
CA VAL A 258 19.64 30.22 9.55
C VAL A 258 19.68 31.31 10.63
N ASN A 259 19.21 32.52 10.33
CA ASN A 259 19.24 33.65 11.29
C ASN A 259 18.10 33.62 12.32
N SER A 260 17.18 32.68 12.23
CA SER A 260 16.08 32.51 13.16
C SER A 260 16.16 31.18 13.89
N VAL A 261 15.89 31.19 15.20
CA VAL A 261 15.69 29.94 15.98
C VAL A 261 14.47 29.22 15.41
N PRO A 262 14.57 27.98 14.93
CA PRO A 262 13.43 27.27 14.37
C PRO A 262 12.33 27.04 15.39
N SER A 263 11.17 27.66 15.16
CA SER A 263 10.01 27.56 16.06
C SER A 263 9.00 26.48 15.65
N ARG A 264 9.14 25.91 14.45
CA ARG A 264 8.24 24.87 13.97
C ARG A 264 9.01 23.84 13.15
N ILE A 265 8.92 22.58 13.57
CA ILE A 265 9.55 21.45 12.87
C ILE A 265 8.52 20.34 12.75
N LYS A 266 8.47 19.73 11.56
CA LYS A 266 7.60 18.58 11.32
C LYS A 266 8.39 17.35 10.89
N MET A 267 7.96 16.21 11.36
CA MET A 267 8.44 14.92 10.91
C MET A 267 7.27 13.95 10.69
N GLU A 268 7.46 13.02 9.80
CA GLU A 268 6.57 11.89 9.60
C GLU A 268 7.33 10.59 9.82
N MET A 269 6.65 9.59 10.36
CA MET A 269 7.27 8.29 10.64
C MET A 269 6.27 7.14 10.48
N TYR A 270 6.82 5.96 10.18
CA TYR A 270 6.09 4.70 10.29
C TYR A 270 6.66 3.86 11.43
N ILE A 271 5.75 3.21 12.14
CA ILE A 271 6.06 2.16 13.10
C ILE A 271 5.45 0.89 12.53
N ARG A 272 6.31 -0.05 12.13
CA ARG A 272 5.92 -1.34 11.57
C ARG A 272 6.18 -2.44 12.60
N GLY A 273 5.36 -3.48 12.59
CA GLY A 273 5.54 -4.63 13.46
C GLY A 273 4.72 -5.83 13.00
N LYS A 274 5.15 -7.01 13.43
CA LYS A 274 4.56 -8.30 13.05
C LYS A 274 3.16 -8.50 13.62
N THR A 275 2.84 -7.86 14.74
CA THR A 275 1.53 -7.94 15.38
C THR A 275 1.01 -6.57 15.75
N VAL A 276 -0.31 -6.43 15.88
CA VAL A 276 -0.96 -5.18 16.32
C VAL A 276 -0.46 -4.77 17.72
N GLU A 277 -0.25 -5.74 18.63
CA GLU A 277 0.25 -5.44 19.97
C GLU A 277 1.70 -4.95 19.94
N ALA A 278 2.57 -5.53 19.10
CA ALA A 278 3.93 -5.09 18.88
C ALA A 278 3.98 -3.62 18.38
N ILE A 279 3.12 -3.29 17.40
CA ILE A 279 2.97 -1.91 16.91
C ILE A 279 2.54 -0.97 18.04
N ARG A 280 1.46 -1.29 18.77
CA ARG A 280 0.94 -0.46 19.87
C ARG A 280 1.92 -0.31 21.02
N SER A 281 2.64 -1.37 21.38
CA SER A 281 3.69 -1.33 22.40
C SER A 281 4.81 -0.37 22.00
N THR A 282 5.24 -0.46 20.74
CA THR A 282 6.27 0.42 20.16
C THR A 282 5.79 1.85 20.07
N GLU A 283 4.54 2.10 19.66
CA GLU A 283 3.95 3.45 19.66
C GLU A 283 4.05 4.11 21.04
N ARG A 284 3.69 3.39 22.10
CA ARG A 284 3.77 3.91 23.49
C ARG A 284 5.21 4.29 23.88
N LYS A 285 6.21 3.52 23.42
CA LYS A 285 7.63 3.81 23.66
C LYS A 285 8.08 5.05 22.91
N VAL A 286 7.71 5.13 21.60
CA VAL A 286 8.04 6.26 20.73
C VAL A 286 7.37 7.54 21.22
N ASP A 287 6.11 7.49 21.62
CA ASP A 287 5.39 8.66 22.16
C ASP A 287 6.05 9.22 23.44
N ARG A 288 6.55 8.32 24.33
CA ARG A 288 7.31 8.77 25.50
C ARG A 288 8.62 9.43 25.14
N ALA A 289 9.33 8.93 24.13
CA ALA A 289 10.57 9.55 23.63
C ALA A 289 10.31 10.94 23.06
N LEU A 290 9.27 11.08 22.23
CA LEU A 290 8.85 12.36 21.63
C LEU A 290 8.48 13.38 22.73
N ARG A 291 7.63 12.97 23.68
CA ARG A 291 7.17 13.84 24.80
C ARG A 291 8.33 14.21 25.72
N GLY A 292 9.22 13.26 26.04
CA GLY A 292 10.40 13.52 26.87
C GLY A 292 11.36 14.50 26.22
N ALA A 293 11.59 14.41 24.92
CA ALA A 293 12.42 15.36 24.18
C ALA A 293 11.81 16.77 24.12
N ALA A 294 10.51 16.87 23.86
CA ALA A 294 9.80 18.13 23.86
C ALA A 294 9.87 18.82 25.23
N LEU A 295 9.60 18.06 26.30
CA LEU A 295 9.68 18.55 27.67
C LEU A 295 11.10 19.06 28.04
N ALA A 296 12.15 18.31 27.65
CA ALA A 296 13.53 18.68 27.95
C ALA A 296 13.98 20.01 27.32
N ILE A 297 13.38 20.40 26.20
CA ILE A 297 13.67 21.65 25.45
C ILE A 297 12.64 22.75 25.72
N ASN A 298 11.62 22.47 26.55
CA ASN A 298 10.49 23.36 26.77
C ASN A 298 9.72 23.69 25.47
N CYS A 299 9.50 22.69 24.64
CA CYS A 299 8.84 22.77 23.34
C CYS A 299 7.45 22.14 23.43
N ASP A 300 6.44 22.72 22.82
CA ASP A 300 5.14 22.09 22.67
C ASP A 300 5.19 20.98 21.59
N LEU A 301 4.29 20.02 21.70
CA LEU A 301 4.29 18.84 20.85
C LEU A 301 2.87 18.45 20.43
N GLU A 302 2.68 18.31 19.13
CA GLU A 302 1.49 17.72 18.53
C GLU A 302 1.84 16.38 17.91
N ILE A 303 1.08 15.32 18.22
CA ILE A 303 1.20 13.99 17.63
C ILE A 303 -0.13 13.62 17.00
N GLN A 304 -0.13 13.36 15.70
CA GLN A 304 -1.28 12.84 14.97
C GLN A 304 -0.95 11.43 14.52
N ASN A 305 -1.77 10.46 14.94
CA ASN A 305 -1.68 9.07 14.51
C ASN A 305 -2.68 8.80 13.39
N THR A 306 -2.24 8.09 12.36
CA THR A 306 -3.12 7.58 11.30
C THR A 306 -2.96 6.08 11.28
N PRO A 307 -4.02 5.29 11.49
CA PRO A 307 -3.96 3.85 11.29
C PRO A 307 -3.50 3.53 9.87
N GLY A 308 -2.52 2.64 9.77
CA GLY A 308 -2.09 2.06 8.50
C GLY A 308 -2.77 0.71 8.28
N TYR A 309 -1.98 -0.29 7.92
CA TYR A 309 -2.46 -1.65 7.66
C TYR A 309 -2.28 -2.56 8.87
N PHE A 310 -3.22 -3.49 9.04
CA PHE A 310 -2.99 -4.63 9.93
C PHE A 310 -1.87 -5.51 9.37
N PRO A 311 -1.18 -6.30 10.24
CA PRO A 311 -0.29 -7.35 9.76
C PRO A 311 -1.04 -8.29 8.82
N LEU A 312 -0.39 -8.65 7.70
CA LEU A 312 -0.96 -9.62 6.77
C LEU A 312 -0.74 -11.04 7.27
N GLU A 313 -1.84 -11.77 7.39
CA GLU A 313 -1.87 -13.21 7.62
C GLU A 313 -2.75 -13.85 6.55
N GLN A 314 -2.25 -14.90 5.88
CA GLN A 314 -2.98 -15.58 4.82
C GLN A 314 -3.73 -16.79 5.38
N ASP A 315 -4.90 -17.08 4.81
CA ASP A 315 -5.65 -18.30 5.12
C ASP A 315 -4.86 -19.54 4.71
N SER A 316 -4.62 -20.45 5.65
CA SER A 316 -3.77 -21.63 5.42
C SER A 316 -4.38 -22.62 4.42
N ALA A 317 -5.71 -22.78 4.38
CA ALA A 317 -6.38 -23.70 3.47
C ALA A 317 -6.33 -23.17 2.01
N LEU A 318 -6.52 -21.86 1.85
CA LEU A 318 -6.37 -21.20 0.54
C LEU A 318 -4.91 -21.22 0.08
N THR A 319 -3.97 -20.97 0.98
CA THR A 319 -2.53 -21.04 0.69
C THR A 319 -2.16 -22.43 0.15
N GLU A 320 -2.59 -23.50 0.80
CA GLU A 320 -2.31 -24.87 0.33
C GLU A 320 -3.01 -25.17 -0.99
N LEU A 321 -4.23 -24.68 -1.20
CA LEU A 321 -4.91 -24.80 -2.49
C LEU A 321 -4.13 -24.11 -3.61
N VAL A 322 -3.69 -22.87 -3.40
CA VAL A 322 -2.89 -22.12 -4.38
C VAL A 322 -1.56 -22.84 -4.63
N ARG A 323 -0.85 -23.26 -3.56
CA ARG A 323 0.40 -24.03 -3.65
C ARG A 323 0.23 -25.28 -4.50
N SER A 324 -0.82 -26.05 -4.24
CA SER A 324 -1.11 -27.28 -4.99
C SER A 324 -1.33 -27.04 -6.50
N GLN A 325 -1.87 -25.87 -6.87
CA GLN A 325 -2.03 -25.49 -8.28
C GLN A 325 -0.69 -25.03 -8.90
N ILE A 326 0.12 -24.28 -8.17
CA ILE A 326 1.44 -23.81 -8.65
C ILE A 326 2.37 -25.00 -8.91
N LEU A 327 2.35 -26.04 -8.06
CA LEU A 327 3.13 -27.27 -8.22
C LEU A 327 2.85 -28.03 -9.52
N ARG A 328 1.74 -27.74 -10.21
CA ARG A 328 1.44 -28.32 -11.53
C ARG A 328 2.26 -27.69 -12.67
N TYR A 329 2.87 -26.53 -12.41
CA TYR A 329 3.57 -25.72 -13.41
C TYR A 329 5.06 -25.53 -13.10
N MET A 330 5.45 -25.64 -11.84
CA MET A 330 6.84 -25.50 -11.42
C MET A 330 7.19 -26.47 -10.30
N PRO A 331 8.47 -26.89 -10.19
CA PRO A 331 8.90 -27.79 -9.12
C PRO A 331 8.89 -27.07 -7.75
N GLU A 332 8.69 -27.83 -6.69
CA GLU A 332 8.66 -27.34 -5.29
C GLU A 332 9.91 -26.53 -4.92
N SER A 333 11.07 -26.91 -5.46
CA SER A 333 12.33 -26.18 -5.23
C SER A 333 12.34 -24.73 -5.73
N ARG A 334 11.31 -24.33 -6.51
CA ARG A 334 11.13 -22.97 -7.01
C ARG A 334 10.07 -22.16 -6.23
N ILE A 335 9.51 -22.73 -5.17
CA ILE A 335 8.46 -22.11 -4.37
C ILE A 335 9.02 -21.81 -2.98
N ALA A 336 9.01 -20.54 -2.59
CA ALA A 336 9.23 -20.15 -1.20
C ALA A 336 7.90 -20.24 -0.43
N GLU A 337 7.96 -20.57 0.85
CA GLU A 337 6.77 -20.78 1.67
C GLU A 337 6.94 -20.16 3.06
N GLY A 338 5.90 -19.44 3.51
CA GLY A 338 5.77 -19.01 4.89
C GLY A 338 6.81 -17.99 5.37
N THR A 339 7.44 -17.22 4.47
CA THR A 339 8.38 -16.20 4.91
C THR A 339 7.65 -15.02 5.57
N HIS A 340 8.37 -14.26 6.38
CA HIS A 340 7.87 -13.03 6.97
C HIS A 340 8.60 -11.82 6.39
N GLY A 341 7.86 -10.98 5.67
CA GLY A 341 8.36 -9.71 5.15
C GLY A 341 8.18 -8.56 6.15
N THR A 342 9.18 -7.69 6.26
CA THR A 342 9.09 -6.48 7.10
C THR A 342 8.47 -5.28 6.36
N ALA A 343 8.11 -5.43 5.08
CA ALA A 343 7.24 -4.54 4.34
C ALA A 343 5.81 -4.60 4.89
N SER A 344 4.92 -3.79 4.39
CA SER A 344 3.50 -3.83 4.74
C SER A 344 2.68 -3.79 3.46
N GLY A 345 1.55 -4.46 3.47
CA GLY A 345 0.53 -4.44 2.44
C GLY A 345 -0.84 -4.60 3.08
N ASP A 346 -1.89 -4.37 2.33
CA ASP A 346 -3.27 -4.33 2.84
C ASP A 346 -4.18 -5.41 2.22
N MET A 347 -3.63 -6.58 2.00
CA MET A 347 -4.37 -7.75 1.47
C MET A 347 -5.28 -8.38 2.50
#